data_04bcb63f8167eaefc9236b31742f4d36
#
_entry.id   04bcb63f8167eaefc9236b31742f4d36
#
_cell.length_a   1.000
_cell.length_b   1.000
_cell.length_c   1.000
_cell.angle_alpha   90.00
_cell.angle_beta   90.00
_cell.angle_gamma   90.00
#
_symmetry.space_group_name_H-M   'P 1'
#
loop_
_entity.id
_entity.type
_entity.pdbx_description
1 polymer ?
#
loop_
_entity_poly.entity_id
_entity_poly.type
_entity_poly.pdbx_seq_one_letter_code
_entity_poly.pdbx_strand_id
1 'polypeptide(L)'
;SDVYKRQVHTIEANKMALAYRSSCYQKNGEVITSGVFRLEAGAYDDIQDKMVELMGRRRSKQPLEYPSAGSTFKRPEGQFAGKLIEDCGLRGYTVGGAQVSEKHCGFVVNKGGATTEDIMSVIRHVQHIVKEQTGYLLECEVKIIPYKE
;
A
#
# COMPACT_ATOMS: atom_id res chain seq x y z
N SER A 1 -3.88 -7.99 21.39
CA SER A 1 -4.12 -9.22 22.19
C SER A 1 -3.09 -10.27 21.87
N ASP A 2 -2.63 -10.98 22.87
CA ASP A 2 -1.74 -12.14 22.72
C ASP A 2 -2.53 -13.29 22.09
N VAL A 3 -2.08 -13.78 20.95
CA VAL A 3 -2.77 -14.85 20.19
C VAL A 3 -2.82 -16.16 20.99
N TYR A 4 -1.83 -16.42 21.83
CA TYR A 4 -1.76 -17.64 22.62
C TYR A 4 -2.61 -17.59 23.89
N LYS A 5 -2.61 -16.46 24.59
CA LYS A 5 -3.33 -16.30 25.87
C LYS A 5 -4.71 -15.69 25.73
N ARG A 6 -5.07 -15.20 24.53
CA ARG A 6 -6.33 -14.49 24.24
C ARG A 6 -6.61 -13.32 25.19
N GLN A 7 -5.55 -12.72 25.74
CA GLN A 7 -5.65 -11.56 26.61
C GLN A 7 -5.69 -10.28 25.79
N VAL A 8 -6.48 -9.32 26.23
CA VAL A 8 -6.53 -7.97 25.65
C VAL A 8 -5.86 -7.01 26.62
N HIS A 9 -4.88 -6.25 26.14
CA HIS A 9 -4.26 -5.17 26.91
C HIS A 9 -4.30 -3.86 26.15
N THR A 10 -4.31 -2.77 26.90
CA THR A 10 -4.23 -1.42 26.37
C THR A 10 -2.78 -0.94 26.49
N ILE A 11 -2.25 -0.43 25.39
CA ILE A 11 -0.90 0.13 25.31
C ILE A 11 -1.00 1.62 25.01
N GLU A 12 -0.35 2.43 25.82
CA GLU A 12 -0.26 3.87 25.61
C GLU A 12 0.61 4.21 24.37
N ALA A 13 0.27 5.29 23.66
CA ALA A 13 0.92 5.66 22.41
C ALA A 13 2.45 5.80 22.53
N ASN A 14 2.97 6.30 23.65
CA ASN A 14 4.40 6.45 23.92
C ASN A 14 5.16 5.10 24.05
N LYS A 15 4.44 3.99 24.28
CA LYS A 15 4.99 2.62 24.37
C LYS A 15 4.87 1.84 23.06
N MET A 16 4.21 2.40 22.05
CA MET A 16 3.97 1.72 20.77
C MET A 16 5.20 1.73 19.85
N ALA A 17 6.28 2.44 20.18
CA ALA A 17 7.47 2.60 19.35
C ALA A 17 7.13 3.00 17.91
N LEU A 18 6.24 4.00 17.75
CA LEU A 18 5.77 4.47 16.45
C LEU A 18 6.90 5.14 15.68
N ALA A 19 7.13 4.68 14.45
CA ALA A 19 8.07 5.27 13.51
C ALA A 19 7.48 5.20 12.09
N TYR A 20 8.22 5.69 11.09
CA TYR A 20 7.75 5.62 9.70
C TYR A 20 7.46 4.18 9.30
N ARG A 21 6.19 3.87 9.02
CA ARG A 21 5.68 2.52 8.67
C ARG A 21 6.09 1.41 9.66
N SER A 22 6.29 1.74 10.94
CA SER A 22 6.74 0.80 11.96
C SER A 22 6.07 1.05 13.30
N SER A 23 5.89 -0.04 14.04
CA SER A 23 5.44 -0.04 15.44
C SER A 23 5.90 -1.33 16.14
N CYS A 24 5.74 -1.40 17.47
CA CYS A 24 6.07 -2.62 18.23
C CYS A 24 5.27 -3.85 17.76
N TYR A 25 4.06 -3.67 17.25
CA TYR A 25 3.16 -4.75 16.82
C TYR A 25 3.69 -5.58 15.64
N GLN A 26 4.60 -5.03 14.84
CA GLN A 26 5.22 -5.78 13.74
C GLN A 26 6.23 -6.84 14.22
N LYS A 27 6.63 -6.77 15.50
CA LYS A 27 7.68 -7.63 16.06
C LYS A 27 7.20 -8.55 17.17
N ASN A 28 6.11 -8.19 17.86
CA ASN A 28 5.66 -8.91 19.05
C ASN A 28 4.54 -9.94 18.78
N GLY A 29 4.05 -10.04 17.53
CA GLY A 29 3.00 -10.98 17.14
C GLY A 29 1.60 -10.66 17.69
N GLU A 30 1.42 -9.48 18.31
CA GLU A 30 0.12 -9.05 18.80
C GLU A 30 -0.80 -8.58 17.67
N VAL A 31 -2.11 -8.75 17.87
CA VAL A 31 -3.14 -8.30 16.95
C VAL A 31 -3.82 -7.05 17.51
N ILE A 32 -3.83 -5.97 16.74
CA ILE A 32 -4.55 -4.74 17.10
C ILE A 32 -6.04 -4.98 16.91
N THR A 33 -6.82 -4.88 17.99
CA THR A 33 -8.28 -5.06 17.96
C THR A 33 -9.05 -3.75 17.96
N SER A 34 -8.47 -2.69 18.55
CA SER A 34 -9.09 -1.36 18.58
C SER A 34 -8.04 -0.28 18.79
N GLY A 35 -8.41 0.96 18.49
CA GLY A 35 -7.59 2.15 18.73
C GLY A 35 -8.45 3.31 19.25
N VAL A 36 -7.94 4.07 20.20
CA VAL A 36 -8.58 5.28 20.71
C VAL A 36 -7.81 6.50 20.23
N PHE A 37 -8.50 7.40 19.53
CA PHE A 37 -7.94 8.65 19.00
C PHE A 37 -8.55 9.84 19.75
N ARG A 38 -7.70 10.76 20.20
CA ARG A 38 -8.15 12.06 20.67
C ARG A 38 -8.27 12.99 19.47
N LEU A 39 -9.46 13.52 19.26
CA LEU A 39 -9.75 14.47 18.19
C LEU A 39 -10.02 15.85 18.79
N GLU A 40 -9.83 16.90 18.00
CA GLU A 40 -10.23 18.25 18.31
C GLU A 40 -11.61 18.53 17.71
N ALA A 41 -12.42 19.34 18.42
CA ALA A 41 -13.71 19.77 17.89
C ALA A 41 -13.48 20.76 16.73
N GLY A 42 -14.32 20.65 15.69
CA GLY A 42 -14.31 21.53 14.54
C GLY A 42 -15.70 21.81 14.03
N ALA A 43 -15.86 22.81 13.16
CA ALA A 43 -17.13 23.07 12.49
C ALA A 43 -17.46 21.93 11.52
N TYR A 44 -18.70 21.47 11.53
CA TYR A 44 -19.15 20.35 10.70
C TYR A 44 -18.89 20.59 9.20
N ASP A 45 -19.25 21.77 8.71
CA ASP A 45 -19.13 22.12 7.29
C ASP A 45 -17.66 22.13 6.84
N ASP A 46 -16.75 22.71 7.64
CA ASP A 46 -15.31 22.72 7.34
C ASP A 46 -14.72 21.31 7.27
N ILE A 47 -15.14 20.45 8.19
CA ILE A 47 -14.70 19.04 8.21
C ILE A 47 -15.23 18.31 6.97
N GLN A 48 -16.51 18.50 6.65
CA GLN A 48 -17.16 17.87 5.49
C GLN A 48 -16.50 18.31 4.18
N ASP A 49 -16.29 19.60 4.00
CA ASP A 49 -15.63 20.16 2.82
C ASP A 49 -14.21 19.60 2.66
N LYS A 50 -13.46 19.51 3.77
CA LYS A 50 -12.12 18.90 3.76
C LYS A 50 -12.12 17.42 3.40
N MET A 51 -13.08 16.66 3.87
CA MET A 51 -13.24 15.25 3.52
C MET A 51 -13.57 15.09 2.02
N VAL A 52 -14.47 15.91 1.48
CA VAL A 52 -14.83 15.90 0.05
C VAL A 52 -13.62 16.26 -0.81
N GLU A 53 -12.90 17.32 -0.44
CA GLU A 53 -11.67 17.74 -1.12
C GLU A 53 -10.63 16.59 -1.18
N LEU A 54 -10.31 16.03 -0.02
CA LEU A 54 -9.31 14.96 0.09
C LEU A 54 -9.72 13.69 -0.66
N MET A 55 -11.00 13.33 -0.59
CA MET A 55 -11.54 12.18 -1.34
C MET A 55 -11.50 12.45 -2.84
N GLY A 56 -11.82 13.66 -3.28
CA GLY A 56 -11.69 14.08 -4.68
C GLY A 56 -10.26 13.95 -5.19
N ARG A 57 -9.27 14.46 -4.44
CA ARG A 57 -7.84 14.30 -4.74
C ARG A 57 -7.42 12.84 -4.82
N ARG A 58 -7.92 11.99 -3.92
CA ARG A 58 -7.62 10.55 -3.92
C ARG A 58 -8.19 9.88 -5.15
N ARG A 59 -9.46 10.13 -5.48
CA ARG A 59 -10.14 9.56 -6.66
C ARG A 59 -9.46 9.98 -7.98
N SER A 60 -8.98 11.23 -8.07
CA SER A 60 -8.31 11.70 -9.27
C SER A 60 -6.93 11.07 -9.49
N LYS A 61 -6.22 10.70 -8.42
CA LYS A 61 -4.82 10.22 -8.49
C LYS A 61 -4.65 8.71 -8.35
N GLN A 62 -5.60 7.99 -7.75
CA GLN A 62 -5.49 6.56 -7.50
C GLN A 62 -6.50 5.77 -8.34
N PRO A 63 -6.17 4.56 -8.81
CA PRO A 63 -7.03 3.70 -9.64
C PRO A 63 -8.08 2.97 -8.79
N LEU A 64 -8.97 3.73 -8.12
CA LEU A 64 -9.98 3.19 -7.20
C LEU A 64 -11.09 2.40 -7.93
N GLU A 65 -11.16 2.51 -9.24
CA GLU A 65 -12.07 1.80 -10.13
C GLU A 65 -11.74 0.32 -10.34
N TYR A 66 -10.48 -0.08 -10.00
CA TYR A 66 -10.02 -1.47 -10.13
C TYR A 66 -9.56 -2.03 -8.78
N PRO A 67 -9.79 -3.32 -8.52
CA PRO A 67 -9.21 -4.00 -7.37
C PRO A 67 -7.69 -3.92 -7.37
N SER A 68 -7.11 -3.59 -6.23
CA SER A 68 -5.66 -3.56 -6.02
C SER A 68 -5.32 -3.70 -4.54
N ALA A 69 -4.09 -4.07 -4.23
CA ALA A 69 -3.58 -4.10 -2.85
C ALA A 69 -2.99 -2.74 -2.39
N GLY A 70 -3.33 -1.63 -3.09
CA GLY A 70 -2.77 -0.31 -2.84
C GLY A 70 -1.44 -0.10 -3.56
N SER A 71 -0.55 0.74 -2.99
CA SER A 71 0.81 0.90 -3.53
C SER A 71 1.57 -0.41 -3.46
N THR A 72 2.08 -0.85 -4.60
CA THR A 72 2.74 -2.17 -4.72
C THR A 72 4.14 -2.16 -4.14
N PHE A 73 4.84 -1.02 -4.24
CA PHE A 73 6.23 -0.88 -3.82
C PHE A 73 6.38 0.18 -2.73
N LYS A 74 7.33 -0.06 -1.81
CA LYS A 74 7.77 0.93 -0.85
C LYS A 74 8.42 2.11 -1.59
N ARG A 75 8.37 3.28 -0.96
CA ARG A 75 9.04 4.45 -1.50
C ARG A 75 10.56 4.29 -1.35
N PRO A 76 11.34 4.30 -2.46
CA PRO A 76 12.80 4.29 -2.39
C PRO A 76 13.30 5.61 -1.80
N GLU A 77 14.51 5.57 -1.21
CA GLU A 77 15.13 6.77 -0.67
C GLU A 77 15.37 7.80 -1.78
N GLY A 78 14.95 9.03 -1.52
CA GLY A 78 15.10 10.16 -2.45
C GLY A 78 14.21 10.12 -3.71
N GLN A 79 13.42 9.07 -3.93
CA GLN A 79 12.63 8.90 -5.15
C GLN A 79 11.19 8.46 -4.87
N PHE A 80 10.37 8.42 -5.93
CA PHE A 80 9.01 7.90 -5.91
C PHE A 80 8.92 6.66 -6.80
N ALA A 81 8.51 5.52 -6.25
CA ALA A 81 8.40 4.27 -7.01
C ALA A 81 7.53 4.42 -8.27
N GLY A 82 6.37 5.06 -8.16
CA GLY A 82 5.48 5.29 -9.32
C GLY A 82 6.12 6.12 -10.42
N LYS A 83 6.98 7.10 -10.09
CA LYS A 83 7.70 7.92 -11.07
C LYS A 83 8.79 7.11 -11.76
N LEU A 84 9.59 6.34 -11.03
CA LEU A 84 10.59 5.45 -11.61
C LEU A 84 9.98 4.45 -12.60
N ILE A 85 8.84 3.84 -12.23
CA ILE A 85 8.12 2.89 -13.08
C ILE A 85 7.60 3.56 -14.34
N GLU A 86 7.07 4.78 -14.23
CA GLU A 86 6.59 5.58 -15.35
C GLU A 86 7.73 5.96 -16.29
N ASP A 87 8.86 6.42 -15.76
CA ASP A 87 10.04 6.83 -16.54
C ASP A 87 10.69 5.66 -17.29
N CYS A 88 10.55 4.43 -16.76
CA CYS A 88 10.95 3.20 -17.45
C CYS A 88 9.93 2.73 -18.51
N GLY A 89 8.88 3.51 -18.79
CA GLY A 89 7.89 3.17 -19.84
C GLY A 89 6.95 2.02 -19.48
N LEU A 90 6.81 1.68 -18.18
CA LEU A 90 6.04 0.51 -17.74
C LEU A 90 4.55 0.81 -17.44
N ARG A 91 4.08 2.03 -17.71
CA ARG A 91 2.66 2.38 -17.63
C ARG A 91 1.82 1.45 -18.51
N GLY A 92 0.80 0.82 -17.94
CA GLY A 92 -0.08 -0.09 -18.66
C GLY A 92 0.52 -1.46 -19.01
N TYR A 93 1.74 -1.78 -18.56
CA TYR A 93 2.32 -3.10 -18.74
C TYR A 93 1.42 -4.18 -18.13
N THR A 94 1.09 -5.22 -18.90
CA THR A 94 0.05 -6.19 -18.56
C THR A 94 0.56 -7.62 -18.69
N VAL A 95 0.20 -8.47 -17.73
CA VAL A 95 0.35 -9.93 -17.79
C VAL A 95 -0.97 -10.55 -17.34
N GLY A 96 -1.59 -11.36 -18.20
CA GLY A 96 -2.91 -11.93 -17.92
C GLY A 96 -3.93 -10.83 -17.57
N GLY A 97 -4.56 -10.94 -16.41
CA GLY A 97 -5.49 -9.93 -15.91
C GLY A 97 -4.87 -8.82 -15.07
N ALA A 98 -3.54 -8.87 -14.80
CA ALA A 98 -2.83 -7.89 -13.98
C ALA A 98 -2.17 -6.80 -14.83
N GLN A 99 -2.25 -5.55 -14.39
CA GLN A 99 -1.70 -4.41 -15.12
C GLN A 99 -1.05 -3.39 -14.19
N VAL A 100 0.08 -2.79 -14.61
CA VAL A 100 0.56 -1.52 -14.03
C VAL A 100 -0.45 -0.44 -14.35
N SER A 101 -1.02 0.20 -13.33
CA SER A 101 -2.10 1.17 -13.53
C SER A 101 -1.67 2.33 -14.43
N GLU A 102 -2.49 2.65 -15.40
CA GLU A 102 -2.31 3.81 -16.28
C GLU A 102 -2.48 5.15 -15.53
N LYS A 103 -3.24 5.14 -14.44
CA LYS A 103 -3.52 6.32 -13.63
C LYS A 103 -2.43 6.62 -12.62
N HIS A 104 -1.82 5.57 -12.04
CA HIS A 104 -0.75 5.69 -11.06
C HIS A 104 0.17 4.46 -11.11
N CYS A 105 1.35 4.59 -11.71
CA CYS A 105 2.25 3.46 -11.97
C CYS A 105 2.78 2.74 -10.72
N GLY A 106 2.61 3.30 -9.53
CA GLY A 106 2.91 2.61 -8.26
C GLY A 106 1.89 1.54 -7.85
N PHE A 107 0.81 1.36 -8.63
CA PHE A 107 -0.25 0.37 -8.39
C PHE A 107 -0.23 -0.72 -9.46
N VAL A 108 -0.35 -1.97 -9.03
CA VAL A 108 -0.73 -3.08 -9.89
C VAL A 108 -2.21 -3.37 -9.64
N VAL A 109 -3.00 -3.31 -10.69
CA VAL A 109 -4.46 -3.46 -10.64
C VAL A 109 -4.91 -4.76 -11.30
N ASN A 110 -6.02 -5.31 -10.82
CA ASN A 110 -6.71 -6.41 -11.49
C ASN A 110 -7.74 -5.83 -12.45
N LYS A 111 -7.47 -5.97 -13.76
CA LYS A 111 -8.38 -5.53 -14.84
C LYS A 111 -9.51 -6.51 -15.10
N GLY A 112 -9.41 -7.70 -14.52
CA GLY A 112 -10.39 -8.78 -14.61
C GLY A 112 -9.69 -10.14 -14.70
N GLY A 113 -10.03 -11.07 -13.80
CA GLY A 113 -9.52 -12.44 -13.82
C GLY A 113 -8.02 -12.62 -13.55
N ALA A 114 -7.35 -11.61 -12.95
CA ALA A 114 -5.93 -11.73 -12.61
C ALA A 114 -5.70 -12.82 -11.57
N THR A 115 -4.76 -13.72 -11.85
CA THR A 115 -4.24 -14.67 -10.87
C THR A 115 -3.16 -14.04 -10.01
N THR A 116 -2.83 -14.66 -8.87
CA THR A 116 -1.69 -14.25 -8.05
C THR A 116 -0.39 -14.27 -8.86
N GLU A 117 -0.21 -15.27 -9.73
CA GLU A 117 0.98 -15.39 -10.58
C GLU A 117 1.06 -14.27 -11.62
N ASP A 118 -0.04 -13.82 -12.19
CA ASP A 118 -0.07 -12.67 -13.09
C ASP A 118 0.44 -11.41 -12.36
N ILE A 119 -0.09 -11.15 -11.16
CA ILE A 119 0.32 -10.01 -10.32
C ILE A 119 1.81 -10.09 -9.99
N MET A 120 2.29 -11.27 -9.58
CA MET A 120 3.69 -11.48 -9.24
C MET A 120 4.61 -11.35 -10.44
N SER A 121 4.16 -11.76 -11.62
CA SER A 121 4.90 -11.60 -12.88
C SER A 121 5.05 -10.14 -13.25
N VAL A 122 3.99 -9.32 -13.11
CA VAL A 122 4.08 -7.86 -13.28
C VAL A 122 5.06 -7.25 -12.28
N ILE A 123 4.98 -7.64 -11.00
CA ILE A 123 5.87 -7.12 -9.95
C ILE A 123 7.34 -7.43 -10.27
N ARG A 124 7.66 -8.69 -10.58
CA ARG A 124 9.04 -9.11 -10.91
C ARG A 124 9.59 -8.40 -12.13
N HIS A 125 8.77 -8.24 -13.16
CA HIS A 125 9.16 -7.51 -14.37
C HIS A 125 9.47 -6.04 -14.07
N VAL A 126 8.59 -5.35 -13.32
CA VAL A 126 8.79 -3.96 -12.89
C VAL A 126 10.08 -3.82 -12.09
N GLN A 127 10.33 -4.70 -11.12
CA GLN A 127 11.55 -4.69 -10.31
C GLN A 127 12.82 -4.87 -11.17
N HIS A 128 12.77 -5.77 -12.14
CA HIS A 128 13.88 -6.04 -13.04
C HIS A 128 14.21 -4.83 -13.91
N ILE A 129 13.23 -4.32 -14.65
CA ILE A 129 13.42 -3.20 -15.58
C ILE A 129 13.84 -1.91 -14.86
N VAL A 130 13.20 -1.58 -13.73
CA VAL A 130 13.58 -0.38 -12.96
C VAL A 130 15.01 -0.51 -12.44
N LYS A 131 15.40 -1.69 -11.94
CA LYS A 131 16.78 -1.93 -11.49
C LYS A 131 17.80 -1.79 -12.62
N GLU A 132 17.51 -2.37 -13.79
CA GLU A 132 18.40 -2.29 -14.95
C GLU A 132 18.58 -0.86 -15.45
N GLN A 133 17.49 -0.10 -15.58
CA GLN A 133 17.54 1.23 -16.18
C GLN A 133 17.97 2.33 -15.21
N THR A 134 17.68 2.17 -13.90
CA THR A 134 17.88 3.26 -12.94
C THR A 134 18.82 2.91 -11.79
N GLY A 135 19.16 1.64 -11.59
CA GLY A 135 19.92 1.13 -10.45
C GLY A 135 19.10 1.00 -9.15
N TYR A 136 17.86 1.53 -9.09
CA TYR A 136 17.02 1.43 -7.90
C TYR A 136 16.39 0.05 -7.76
N LEU A 137 16.52 -0.55 -6.58
CA LEU A 137 15.80 -1.77 -6.22
C LEU A 137 14.46 -1.41 -5.59
N LEU A 138 13.35 -1.72 -6.26
CA LEU A 138 12.01 -1.53 -5.71
C LEU A 138 11.67 -2.66 -4.74
N GLU A 139 11.49 -2.32 -3.46
CA GLU A 139 11.05 -3.25 -2.44
C GLU A 139 9.52 -3.37 -2.44
N CYS A 140 9.00 -4.60 -2.51
CA CYS A 140 7.57 -4.85 -2.48
C CYS A 140 6.97 -4.49 -1.11
N GLU A 141 5.86 -3.73 -1.11
CA GLU A 141 5.10 -3.41 0.11
C GLU A 141 3.96 -4.40 0.35
N VAL A 142 3.41 -4.99 -0.72
CA VAL A 142 2.35 -5.98 -0.63
C VAL A 142 2.89 -7.28 -0.01
N LYS A 143 2.06 -7.92 0.84
CA LYS A 143 2.38 -9.19 1.48
C LYS A 143 1.58 -10.30 0.83
N ILE A 144 2.27 -11.37 0.47
CA ILE A 144 1.63 -12.58 -0.05
C ILE A 144 1.29 -13.46 1.14
N ILE A 145 0.01 -13.77 1.29
CA ILE A 145 -0.48 -14.72 2.29
C ILE A 145 -0.71 -16.04 1.55
N PRO A 146 0.12 -17.09 1.81
CA PRO A 146 -0.10 -18.38 1.19
C PRO A 146 -1.43 -18.96 1.65
N TYR A 147 -2.21 -19.46 0.70
CA TYR A 147 -3.39 -20.25 1.01
C TYR A 147 -2.91 -21.58 1.63
N LYS A 148 -3.32 -21.86 2.85
CA LYS A 148 -3.14 -23.18 3.47
C LYS A 148 -4.45 -23.92 3.26
N GLU A 149 -4.39 -24.99 2.48
CA GLU A 149 -5.46 -25.98 2.40
C GLU A 149 -5.74 -26.60 3.76
#